data_5ba0c9dd1d237eed55799116256747a1
#
_entry.id   5ba0c9dd1d237eed55799116256747a1
#
_cell.length_a   1.000
_cell.length_b   1.000
_cell.length_c   1.000
_cell.angle_alpha   90.00
_cell.angle_beta   90.00
_cell.angle_gamma   90.00
#
_symmetry.space_group_name_H-M   'P 1'
#
loop_
_entity.id
_entity.type
_entity.pdbx_description
1 polymer ?
#
loop_
_entity_poly.entity_id
_entity_poly.type
_entity_poly.pdbx_seq_one_letter_code
_entity_poly.pdbx_strand_id
1 'polypeptide(L)'
;IQKAPKEAVSKAYDVFQKANIQRSGTGFTGAPILPPDELNRSKGEISWNDLETMLSGFAYDAYYNHSETSRQNYFTVWDFAINQGFSFGSGMGTNHHYGYQVRKIYTTAWLMRDVIWKAPNRDNILSTLIFWSALQETRQPYQYGRDELLDSWHTLLMAKTVSALLFTDERERVRALKGLSRWVSSSLQYTPGTIGGIKVDGTTFHHGGFYPAYTTGVLAMVGQFISLTNKTVYEPTEEARQVLKSAFIAMRNYSNKYEWGVGISGRHPFGGSMKADDVAAFAYLALSGDLSGEGNTFDHHLAADYLRLCEKDTPEARYFK
;
A
#
# COMPACT_ATOMS: atom_id res chain seq x y z
N ILE A 1 5.17 -12.75 -23.06
CA ILE A 1 3.94 -13.06 -22.30
C ILE A 1 4.37 -13.20 -20.86
N GLN A 2 3.80 -12.38 -19.98
CA GLN A 2 4.06 -12.44 -18.56
C GLN A 2 3.39 -13.71 -17.99
N LYS A 3 4.14 -14.50 -17.22
CA LYS A 3 3.63 -15.75 -16.62
C LYS A 3 3.40 -15.54 -15.12
N ALA A 4 2.49 -16.32 -14.56
CA ALA A 4 2.30 -16.35 -13.11
C ALA A 4 3.61 -16.73 -12.39
N PRO A 5 3.94 -16.09 -11.24
CA PRO A 5 5.07 -16.49 -10.41
C PRO A 5 4.84 -17.90 -9.85
N LYS A 6 5.58 -18.89 -10.36
CA LYS A 6 5.38 -20.32 -10.02
C LYS A 6 5.42 -20.59 -8.50
N GLU A 7 6.36 -19.96 -7.81
CA GLU A 7 6.52 -20.11 -6.36
C GLU A 7 5.29 -19.58 -5.59
N ALA A 8 4.74 -18.43 -6.01
CA ALA A 8 3.54 -17.86 -5.39
C ALA A 8 2.32 -18.76 -5.60
N VAL A 9 2.18 -19.34 -6.78
CA VAL A 9 1.09 -20.28 -7.09
C VAL A 9 1.23 -21.55 -6.25
N SER A 10 2.41 -22.20 -6.24
CA SER A 10 2.65 -23.41 -5.44
C SER A 10 2.33 -23.16 -3.96
N LYS A 11 2.85 -22.07 -3.41
CA LYS A 11 2.63 -21.71 -2.01
C LYS A 11 1.15 -21.47 -1.68
N ALA A 12 0.38 -20.92 -2.62
CA ALA A 12 -1.06 -20.74 -2.43
C ALA A 12 -1.79 -22.07 -2.31
N TYR A 13 -1.45 -23.06 -3.14
CA TYR A 13 -2.01 -24.41 -3.03
C TYR A 13 -1.61 -25.10 -1.72
N ASP A 14 -0.36 -24.99 -1.29
CA ASP A 14 0.12 -25.57 -0.03
C ASP A 14 -0.63 -25.01 1.18
N VAL A 15 -0.83 -23.67 1.22
CA VAL A 15 -1.57 -23.02 2.30
C VAL A 15 -3.06 -23.38 2.23
N PHE A 16 -3.63 -23.42 1.04
CA PHE A 16 -5.05 -23.82 0.85
C PHE A 16 -5.32 -25.23 1.32
N GLN A 17 -4.43 -26.16 1.00
CA GLN A 17 -4.51 -27.54 1.48
C GLN A 17 -4.39 -27.62 3.01
N LYS A 18 -3.44 -26.89 3.59
CA LYS A 18 -3.26 -26.78 5.04
C LYS A 18 -4.50 -26.19 5.74
N ALA A 19 -5.10 -25.16 5.15
CA ALA A 19 -6.29 -24.50 5.68
C ALA A 19 -7.52 -25.40 5.66
N ASN A 20 -7.54 -26.44 4.82
CA ASN A 20 -8.62 -27.42 4.69
C ASN A 20 -10.01 -26.80 4.59
N ILE A 21 -10.13 -25.80 3.73
CA ILE A 21 -11.38 -25.03 3.53
C ILE A 21 -12.41 -25.92 2.83
N GLN A 22 -13.55 -26.11 3.48
CA GLN A 22 -14.65 -26.90 2.94
C GLN A 22 -15.99 -26.18 3.17
N ARG A 23 -16.85 -26.17 2.16
CA ARG A 23 -18.23 -25.68 2.31
C ARG A 23 -19.05 -26.68 3.14
N SER A 24 -19.76 -26.18 4.13
CA SER A 24 -20.64 -26.99 5.00
C SER A 24 -21.98 -26.28 5.19
N GLY A 25 -23.02 -26.75 4.52
CA GLY A 25 -24.31 -26.07 4.52
C GLY A 25 -24.23 -24.67 3.97
N THR A 26 -24.64 -23.68 4.76
CA THR A 26 -24.56 -22.25 4.43
C THR A 26 -23.23 -21.59 4.84
N GLY A 27 -22.35 -22.33 5.53
CA GLY A 27 -21.08 -21.83 6.05
C GLY A 27 -19.87 -22.60 5.52
N PHE A 28 -18.79 -22.49 6.26
CA PHE A 28 -17.52 -23.14 5.94
C PHE A 28 -16.91 -23.78 7.18
N THR A 29 -16.13 -24.83 6.96
CA THR A 29 -15.19 -25.40 7.92
C THR A 29 -13.77 -25.18 7.38
N GLY A 30 -12.79 -25.19 8.27
CA GLY A 30 -11.38 -24.99 7.93
C GLY A 30 -10.62 -24.34 9.08
N ALA A 31 -9.34 -24.09 8.88
CA ALA A 31 -8.50 -23.42 9.85
C ALA A 31 -9.00 -21.98 10.10
N PRO A 32 -9.19 -21.53 11.35
CA PRO A 32 -9.65 -20.17 11.62
C PRO A 32 -8.61 -19.13 11.19
N ILE A 33 -9.08 -17.99 10.68
CA ILE A 33 -8.25 -16.83 10.39
C ILE A 33 -8.15 -15.99 11.66
N LEU A 34 -6.93 -15.80 12.17
CA LEU A 34 -6.72 -14.96 13.35
C LEU A 34 -5.97 -13.69 12.99
N PRO A 35 -6.31 -12.55 13.65
CA PRO A 35 -5.55 -11.30 13.52
C PRO A 35 -4.11 -11.49 14.01
N PRO A 36 -3.15 -10.70 13.48
CA PRO A 36 -1.73 -10.81 13.83
C PRO A 36 -1.45 -10.70 15.32
N ASP A 37 -2.19 -9.83 16.00
CA ASP A 37 -1.99 -9.53 17.42
C ASP A 37 -2.55 -10.63 18.34
N GLU A 38 -3.46 -11.45 17.84
CA GLU A 38 -4.14 -12.51 18.58
C GLU A 38 -3.74 -13.91 18.12
N LEU A 39 -2.80 -14.01 17.17
CA LEU A 39 -2.33 -15.28 16.66
C LEU A 39 -1.61 -16.05 17.78
N ASN A 40 -2.31 -16.91 18.45
CA ASN A 40 -1.78 -17.70 19.57
C ASN A 40 -0.90 -18.85 19.11
N ARG A 41 -0.63 -18.94 17.81
CA ARG A 41 0.27 -19.95 17.21
C ARG A 41 -0.06 -21.38 17.61
N SER A 42 -1.31 -21.62 17.96
CA SER A 42 -1.81 -22.98 18.12
C SER A 42 -1.79 -23.69 16.76
N LYS A 43 -1.70 -24.99 16.77
CA LYS A 43 -1.67 -25.78 15.54
C LYS A 43 -3.01 -25.68 14.83
N GLY A 44 -3.03 -25.28 13.58
CA GLY A 44 -4.19 -25.28 12.72
C GLY A 44 -4.81 -23.93 12.39
N GLU A 45 -4.23 -22.82 12.89
CA GLU A 45 -4.64 -21.47 12.54
C GLU A 45 -3.96 -21.00 11.27
N ILE A 46 -4.61 -20.09 10.54
CA ILE A 46 -4.02 -19.37 9.43
C ILE A 46 -3.92 -17.87 9.75
N SER A 47 -2.86 -17.24 9.27
CA SER A 47 -2.61 -15.82 9.44
C SER A 47 -3.24 -15.00 8.29
N TRP A 48 -3.29 -13.68 8.47
CA TRP A 48 -3.59 -12.75 7.38
C TRP A 48 -2.65 -12.89 6.19
N ASN A 49 -1.39 -13.18 6.46
CA ASN A 49 -0.40 -13.42 5.41
C ASN A 49 -0.66 -14.72 4.65
N ASP A 50 -1.20 -15.74 5.31
CA ASP A 50 -1.67 -16.97 4.66
C ASP A 50 -2.87 -16.67 3.77
N LEU A 51 -3.81 -15.84 4.23
CA LEU A 51 -4.94 -15.38 3.41
C LEU A 51 -4.47 -14.61 2.17
N GLU A 52 -3.51 -13.67 2.35
CA GLU A 52 -2.89 -12.97 1.22
C GLU A 52 -2.22 -13.94 0.25
N THR A 53 -1.50 -14.93 0.77
CA THR A 53 -0.79 -15.93 -0.03
C THR A 53 -1.77 -16.72 -0.91
N MET A 54 -2.88 -17.20 -0.34
CA MET A 54 -3.90 -17.91 -1.11
C MET A 54 -4.54 -17.03 -2.17
N LEU A 55 -5.06 -15.87 -1.78
CA LEU A 55 -5.75 -14.97 -2.70
C LEU A 55 -4.83 -14.47 -3.81
N SER A 56 -3.59 -14.07 -3.47
CA SER A 56 -2.67 -13.56 -4.50
C SER A 56 -2.18 -14.64 -5.45
N GLY A 57 -1.82 -15.82 -4.94
CA GLY A 57 -1.34 -16.90 -5.79
C GLY A 57 -2.41 -17.42 -6.74
N PHE A 58 -3.64 -17.63 -6.26
CA PHE A 58 -4.77 -18.01 -7.11
C PHE A 58 -5.14 -16.93 -8.12
N ALA A 59 -5.08 -15.63 -7.73
CA ALA A 59 -5.31 -14.55 -8.67
C ALA A 59 -4.26 -14.51 -9.80
N TYR A 60 -2.98 -14.70 -9.48
CA TYR A 60 -1.92 -14.76 -10.50
C TYR A 60 -2.13 -15.93 -11.46
N ASP A 61 -2.44 -17.12 -10.94
CA ASP A 61 -2.64 -18.30 -11.78
C ASP A 61 -3.90 -18.17 -12.65
N ALA A 62 -4.99 -17.67 -12.07
CA ALA A 62 -6.22 -17.41 -12.81
C ALA A 62 -6.04 -16.36 -13.91
N TYR A 63 -5.29 -15.29 -13.64
CA TYR A 63 -5.11 -14.18 -14.56
C TYR A 63 -4.09 -14.50 -15.67
N TYR A 64 -2.89 -14.96 -15.31
CA TYR A 64 -1.81 -15.15 -16.27
C TYR A 64 -1.83 -16.52 -16.97
N ASN A 65 -2.29 -17.56 -16.30
CA ASN A 65 -2.35 -18.92 -16.83
C ASN A 65 -3.76 -19.33 -17.25
N HIS A 66 -4.77 -18.47 -17.01
CA HIS A 66 -6.19 -18.75 -17.28
C HIS A 66 -6.72 -20.01 -16.57
N SER A 67 -6.18 -20.30 -15.37
CA SER A 67 -6.57 -21.45 -14.57
C SER A 67 -7.97 -21.30 -14.00
N GLU A 68 -8.90 -22.11 -14.47
CA GLU A 68 -10.27 -22.12 -13.95
C GLU A 68 -10.33 -22.64 -12.50
N THR A 69 -9.51 -23.64 -12.17
CA THR A 69 -9.41 -24.17 -10.80
C THR A 69 -8.96 -23.09 -9.84
N SER A 70 -7.92 -22.33 -10.17
CA SER A 70 -7.45 -21.22 -9.34
C SER A 70 -8.48 -20.10 -9.24
N ARG A 71 -9.23 -19.84 -10.29
CA ARG A 71 -10.34 -18.88 -10.25
C ARG A 71 -11.43 -19.32 -9.26
N GLN A 72 -11.81 -20.57 -9.27
CA GLN A 72 -12.78 -21.15 -8.31
C GLN A 72 -12.24 -21.10 -6.89
N ASN A 73 -10.98 -21.49 -6.67
CA ASN A 73 -10.33 -21.42 -5.37
C ASN A 73 -10.25 -19.99 -4.83
N TYR A 74 -9.97 -19.01 -5.71
CA TYR A 74 -9.96 -17.59 -5.34
C TYR A 74 -11.29 -17.15 -4.72
N PHE A 75 -12.42 -17.48 -5.34
CA PHE A 75 -13.73 -17.15 -4.80
C PHE A 75 -14.10 -17.99 -3.57
N THR A 76 -13.69 -19.25 -3.52
CA THR A 76 -13.86 -20.08 -2.33
C THR A 76 -13.15 -19.48 -1.11
N VAL A 77 -11.92 -18.98 -1.30
CA VAL A 77 -11.17 -18.31 -0.23
C VAL A 77 -11.82 -17.00 0.17
N TRP A 78 -12.38 -16.22 -0.76
CA TRP A 78 -13.14 -15.02 -0.43
C TRP A 78 -14.39 -15.34 0.39
N ASP A 79 -15.20 -16.31 -0.04
CA ASP A 79 -16.40 -16.74 0.68
C ASP A 79 -16.05 -17.22 2.09
N PHE A 80 -15.00 -18.01 2.22
CA PHE A 80 -14.48 -18.47 3.50
C PHE A 80 -14.04 -17.31 4.38
N ALA A 81 -13.22 -16.39 3.86
CA ALA A 81 -12.72 -15.26 4.62
C ALA A 81 -13.86 -14.36 5.15
N ILE A 82 -14.86 -14.08 4.31
CA ILE A 82 -16.06 -13.34 4.71
C ILE A 82 -16.85 -14.08 5.78
N ASN A 83 -17.02 -15.40 5.63
CA ASN A 83 -17.70 -16.23 6.62
C ASN A 83 -16.96 -16.26 7.97
N GLN A 84 -15.63 -16.18 7.96
CA GLN A 84 -14.78 -16.08 9.15
C GLN A 84 -14.77 -14.69 9.80
N GLY A 85 -15.46 -13.72 9.22
CA GLY A 85 -15.55 -12.35 9.76
C GLY A 85 -14.65 -11.33 9.08
N PHE A 86 -13.87 -11.70 8.05
CA PHE A 86 -13.21 -10.72 7.20
C PHE A 86 -14.23 -10.09 6.25
N SER A 87 -15.01 -9.16 6.79
CA SER A 87 -16.16 -8.57 6.12
C SER A 87 -16.32 -7.09 6.47
N PHE A 88 -17.22 -6.42 5.78
CA PHE A 88 -17.60 -5.05 6.11
C PHE A 88 -18.06 -4.92 7.56
N GLY A 89 -17.53 -3.93 8.28
CA GLY A 89 -17.95 -3.60 9.65
C GLY A 89 -17.41 -4.54 10.72
N SER A 90 -16.55 -5.50 10.39
CA SER A 90 -15.99 -6.44 11.36
C SER A 90 -14.85 -5.83 12.18
N GLY A 91 -14.55 -6.43 13.32
CA GLY A 91 -13.52 -6.01 14.27
C GLY A 91 -12.34 -6.98 14.36
N MET A 92 -11.79 -7.45 13.24
CA MET A 92 -10.67 -8.40 13.21
C MET A 92 -9.28 -7.73 13.33
N GLY A 93 -9.11 -6.75 14.19
CA GLY A 93 -7.85 -6.02 14.41
C GLY A 93 -7.86 -4.62 13.82
N THR A 94 -6.71 -3.95 13.87
CA THR A 94 -6.56 -2.57 13.38
C THR A 94 -6.20 -2.53 11.90
N ASN A 95 -6.75 -1.55 11.17
CA ASN A 95 -6.58 -1.46 9.72
C ASN A 95 -5.10 -1.34 9.30
N HIS A 96 -4.27 -0.58 10.00
CA HIS A 96 -2.88 -0.44 9.63
C HIS A 96 -2.06 -1.71 9.91
N HIS A 97 -2.31 -2.46 10.97
CA HIS A 97 -1.69 -3.76 11.19
C HIS A 97 -2.09 -4.76 10.10
N TYR A 98 -3.36 -4.78 9.74
CA TYR A 98 -3.85 -5.51 8.58
C TYR A 98 -3.08 -5.11 7.30
N GLY A 99 -2.94 -3.82 7.04
CA GLY A 99 -2.29 -3.28 5.85
C GLY A 99 -0.84 -3.76 5.65
N TYR A 100 -0.11 -4.08 6.73
CA TYR A 100 1.23 -4.66 6.62
C TYR A 100 1.25 -6.05 6.00
N GLN A 101 0.17 -6.80 6.09
CA GLN A 101 0.15 -8.22 5.78
C GLN A 101 -0.66 -8.60 4.54
N VAL A 102 -1.47 -7.69 3.99
CA VAL A 102 -2.46 -8.05 2.96
C VAL A 102 -2.40 -7.15 1.72
N ARG A 103 -1.25 -6.54 1.44
CA ARG A 103 -1.10 -5.60 0.32
C ARG A 103 -1.42 -6.22 -1.02
N LYS A 104 -1.03 -7.49 -1.23
CA LYS A 104 -1.25 -8.18 -2.49
C LYS A 104 -2.72 -8.55 -2.72
N ILE A 105 -3.54 -8.64 -1.66
CA ILE A 105 -4.98 -8.85 -1.83
C ILE A 105 -5.56 -7.74 -2.71
N TYR A 106 -5.19 -6.47 -2.45
CA TYR A 106 -5.68 -5.33 -3.22
C TYR A 106 -5.16 -5.31 -4.66
N THR A 107 -3.85 -5.44 -4.85
CA THR A 107 -3.27 -5.39 -6.20
C THR A 107 -3.75 -6.56 -7.06
N THR A 108 -3.94 -7.74 -6.47
CA THR A 108 -4.48 -8.90 -7.19
C THR A 108 -5.99 -8.83 -7.38
N ALA A 109 -6.73 -8.16 -6.49
CA ALA A 109 -8.15 -7.85 -6.74
C ALA A 109 -8.31 -6.95 -7.97
N TRP A 110 -7.37 -6.02 -8.21
CA TRP A 110 -7.34 -5.26 -9.46
C TRP A 110 -7.10 -6.13 -10.70
N LEU A 111 -6.22 -7.13 -10.62
CA LEU A 111 -6.06 -8.09 -11.71
C LEU A 111 -7.34 -8.88 -11.98
N MET A 112 -8.05 -9.24 -10.92
CA MET A 112 -9.27 -10.05 -10.97
C MET A 112 -10.56 -9.22 -11.11
N ARG A 113 -10.48 -7.89 -11.28
CA ARG A 113 -11.65 -6.99 -11.26
C ARG A 113 -12.77 -7.40 -12.19
N ASP A 114 -12.45 -7.82 -13.42
CA ASP A 114 -13.47 -8.15 -14.43
C ASP A 114 -14.29 -9.40 -14.06
N VAL A 115 -13.68 -10.33 -13.31
CA VAL A 115 -14.39 -11.50 -12.79
C VAL A 115 -15.06 -11.22 -11.45
N ILE A 116 -14.45 -10.40 -10.58
CA ILE A 116 -15.08 -9.94 -9.34
C ILE A 116 -16.36 -9.17 -9.65
N TRP A 117 -16.36 -8.24 -10.61
CA TRP A 117 -17.55 -7.45 -10.97
C TRP A 117 -18.71 -8.30 -11.48
N LYS A 118 -18.46 -9.50 -11.97
CA LYS A 118 -19.47 -10.46 -12.45
C LYS A 118 -19.84 -11.53 -11.42
N ALA A 119 -19.13 -11.59 -10.29
CA ALA A 119 -19.33 -12.62 -9.29
C ALA A 119 -20.62 -12.40 -8.50
N PRO A 120 -21.32 -13.48 -8.10
CA PRO A 120 -22.53 -13.38 -7.26
C PRO A 120 -22.28 -12.68 -5.90
N ASN A 121 -21.09 -12.88 -5.33
CA ASN A 121 -20.67 -12.31 -4.04
C ASN A 121 -19.91 -10.99 -4.17
N ARG A 122 -19.97 -10.35 -5.35
CA ARG A 122 -19.26 -9.10 -5.67
C ARG A 122 -19.38 -8.04 -4.59
N ASP A 123 -20.60 -7.76 -4.15
CA ASP A 123 -20.87 -6.65 -3.22
C ASP A 123 -20.25 -6.91 -1.84
N ASN A 124 -20.19 -8.15 -1.40
CA ASN A 124 -19.51 -8.54 -0.17
C ASN A 124 -17.99 -8.36 -0.28
N ILE A 125 -17.38 -8.78 -1.40
CA ILE A 125 -15.95 -8.60 -1.65
C ILE A 125 -15.60 -7.10 -1.70
N LEU A 126 -16.32 -6.33 -2.50
CA LEU A 126 -16.02 -4.90 -2.69
C LEU A 126 -16.24 -4.11 -1.40
N SER A 127 -17.32 -4.34 -0.66
CA SER A 127 -17.56 -3.67 0.62
C SER A 127 -16.50 -4.01 1.67
N THR A 128 -16.04 -5.26 1.70
CA THR A 128 -14.94 -5.70 2.56
C THR A 128 -13.64 -4.97 2.24
N LEU A 129 -13.25 -4.91 0.96
CA LEU A 129 -12.04 -4.21 0.53
C LEU A 129 -12.11 -2.71 0.85
N ILE A 130 -13.25 -2.06 0.57
CA ILE A 130 -13.47 -0.64 0.86
C ILE A 130 -13.38 -0.37 2.37
N PHE A 131 -13.99 -1.21 3.19
CA PHE A 131 -13.97 -1.05 4.65
C PHE A 131 -12.55 -1.20 5.21
N TRP A 132 -11.88 -2.30 4.88
CA TRP A 132 -10.56 -2.60 5.42
C TRP A 132 -9.42 -1.74 4.89
N SER A 133 -9.59 -1.10 3.72
CA SER A 133 -8.67 -0.06 3.25
C SER A 133 -8.81 1.27 3.98
N ALA A 134 -9.84 1.44 4.81
CA ALA A 134 -10.22 2.73 5.40
C ALA A 134 -10.46 3.83 4.34
N LEU A 135 -10.93 3.48 3.14
CA LEU A 135 -11.21 4.44 2.07
C LEU A 135 -12.21 5.52 2.48
N GLN A 136 -13.15 5.22 3.37
CA GLN A 136 -14.13 6.16 3.88
C GLN A 136 -13.52 7.39 4.59
N GLU A 137 -12.29 7.30 5.08
CA GLU A 137 -11.58 8.45 5.66
C GLU A 137 -11.36 9.56 4.64
N THR A 138 -11.25 9.20 3.37
CA THR A 138 -10.98 10.14 2.28
C THR A 138 -12.20 10.98 1.85
N ARG A 139 -13.36 10.75 2.46
CA ARG A 139 -14.56 11.58 2.24
C ARG A 139 -14.38 13.02 2.71
N GLN A 140 -13.50 13.22 3.68
CA GLN A 140 -13.12 14.54 4.20
C GLN A 140 -11.64 14.80 3.92
N PRO A 141 -11.18 16.06 3.81
CA PRO A 141 -9.77 16.38 3.85
C PRO A 141 -9.15 15.85 5.14
N TYR A 142 -7.88 15.46 5.07
CA TYR A 142 -7.17 15.02 6.27
C TYR A 142 -7.06 16.16 7.29
N GLN A 143 -7.24 15.82 8.55
CA GLN A 143 -7.03 16.74 9.67
C GLN A 143 -5.93 16.16 10.55
N TYR A 144 -4.84 16.93 10.76
CA TYR A 144 -3.74 16.50 11.64
C TYR A 144 -4.19 16.37 13.11
N GLY A 145 -3.38 15.66 13.90
CA GLY A 145 -3.71 15.34 15.31
C GLY A 145 -4.23 13.93 15.49
N ARG A 146 -4.38 13.18 14.41
CA ARG A 146 -4.56 11.73 14.44
C ARG A 146 -3.22 11.05 14.25
N ASP A 147 -2.95 10.07 15.06
CA ASP A 147 -1.61 9.53 15.27
C ASP A 147 -1.11 8.64 14.12
N GLU A 148 -2.00 8.05 13.35
CA GLU A 148 -1.70 6.92 12.47
C GLU A 148 -1.38 7.33 11.02
N LEU A 149 -1.04 8.60 10.76
CA LEU A 149 -0.87 9.10 9.39
C LEU A 149 0.21 8.35 8.61
N LEU A 150 1.40 8.15 9.22
CA LEU A 150 2.50 7.47 8.54
C LEU A 150 2.15 6.01 8.24
N ASP A 151 1.53 5.32 9.19
CA ASP A 151 1.05 3.97 8.98
C ASP A 151 -0.02 3.92 7.89
N SER A 152 -0.95 4.87 7.88
CA SER A 152 -1.98 4.95 6.85
C SER A 152 -1.39 5.16 5.44
N TRP A 153 -0.37 6.03 5.30
CA TRP A 153 0.34 6.17 4.03
C TRP A 153 1.06 4.87 3.64
N HIS A 154 1.82 4.29 4.58
CA HIS A 154 2.65 3.13 4.31
C HIS A 154 1.84 1.88 3.99
N THR A 155 0.78 1.62 4.75
CA THR A 155 0.09 0.33 4.70
C THR A 155 -1.19 0.36 3.90
N LEU A 156 -1.90 1.49 3.87
CA LEU A 156 -3.25 1.57 3.32
C LEU A 156 -3.39 2.43 2.07
N LEU A 157 -2.39 3.24 1.69
CA LEU A 157 -2.56 4.16 0.55
C LEU A 157 -2.84 3.41 -0.76
N MET A 158 -2.10 2.32 -1.03
CA MET A 158 -2.36 1.48 -2.19
C MET A 158 -3.70 0.74 -2.08
N ALA A 159 -4.04 0.27 -0.90
CA ALA A 159 -5.33 -0.36 -0.63
C ALA A 159 -6.49 0.61 -0.90
N LYS A 160 -6.40 1.87 -0.43
CA LYS A 160 -7.36 2.94 -0.72
C LYS A 160 -7.46 3.21 -2.23
N THR A 161 -6.31 3.27 -2.92
CA THR A 161 -6.25 3.52 -4.36
C THR A 161 -6.98 2.43 -5.13
N VAL A 162 -6.66 1.17 -4.87
CA VAL A 162 -7.31 0.05 -5.53
C VAL A 162 -8.80 -0.03 -5.19
N SER A 163 -9.17 0.17 -3.93
CA SER A 163 -10.57 0.18 -3.52
C SER A 163 -11.38 1.27 -4.24
N ALA A 164 -10.79 2.45 -4.43
CA ALA A 164 -11.42 3.52 -5.20
C ALA A 164 -11.61 3.15 -6.68
N LEU A 165 -10.64 2.44 -7.27
CA LEU A 165 -10.72 1.97 -8.65
C LEU A 165 -11.73 0.83 -8.86
N LEU A 166 -12.02 0.04 -7.82
CA LEU A 166 -12.91 -1.12 -7.89
C LEU A 166 -14.40 -0.77 -7.88
N PHE A 167 -14.80 0.47 -7.64
CA PHE A 167 -16.22 0.85 -7.78
C PHE A 167 -16.72 0.54 -9.20
N THR A 168 -17.85 -0.14 -9.29
CA THR A 168 -18.48 -0.49 -10.58
C THR A 168 -19.17 0.73 -11.21
N ASP A 169 -19.75 1.59 -10.40
CA ASP A 169 -20.30 2.88 -10.86
C ASP A 169 -19.17 3.88 -11.11
N GLU A 170 -19.14 4.45 -12.31
CA GLU A 170 -18.10 5.39 -12.74
C GLU A 170 -18.13 6.69 -11.91
N ARG A 171 -19.29 7.20 -11.55
CA ARG A 171 -19.43 8.43 -10.76
C ARG A 171 -18.88 8.23 -9.35
N GLU A 172 -19.19 7.09 -8.74
CA GLU A 172 -18.65 6.74 -7.42
C GLU A 172 -17.13 6.54 -7.48
N ARG A 173 -16.62 5.90 -8.52
CA ARG A 173 -15.19 5.74 -8.77
C ARG A 173 -14.46 7.08 -8.89
N VAL A 174 -14.96 7.98 -9.73
CA VAL A 174 -14.41 9.34 -9.88
C VAL A 174 -14.49 10.12 -8.57
N ARG A 175 -15.61 10.04 -7.85
CA ARG A 175 -15.78 10.68 -6.55
C ARG A 175 -14.78 10.15 -5.51
N ALA A 176 -14.59 8.84 -5.43
CA ALA A 176 -13.65 8.21 -4.52
C ALA A 176 -12.20 8.60 -4.84
N LEU A 177 -11.80 8.59 -6.11
CA LEU A 177 -10.45 9.00 -6.54
C LEU A 177 -10.20 10.50 -6.27
N LYS A 178 -11.17 11.39 -6.52
CA LYS A 178 -11.06 12.81 -6.17
C LYS A 178 -10.97 13.00 -4.65
N GLY A 179 -11.75 12.26 -3.89
CA GLY A 179 -11.68 12.25 -2.42
C GLY A 179 -10.29 11.82 -1.93
N LEU A 180 -9.76 10.75 -2.49
CA LEU A 180 -8.42 10.24 -2.16
C LEU A 180 -7.33 11.25 -2.52
N SER A 181 -7.36 11.84 -3.71
CA SER A 181 -6.41 12.88 -4.13
C SER A 181 -6.41 14.08 -3.17
N ARG A 182 -7.59 14.56 -2.82
CA ARG A 182 -7.75 15.65 -1.84
C ARG A 182 -7.24 15.25 -0.45
N TRP A 183 -7.53 14.03 -0.01
CA TRP A 183 -7.06 13.51 1.27
C TRP A 183 -5.54 13.42 1.30
N VAL A 184 -4.90 12.89 0.25
CA VAL A 184 -3.44 12.85 0.12
C VAL A 184 -2.86 14.25 0.12
N SER A 185 -3.39 15.17 -0.69
CA SER A 185 -2.93 16.56 -0.72
C SER A 185 -3.02 17.25 0.64
N SER A 186 -4.15 17.10 1.34
CA SER A 186 -4.34 17.70 2.67
C SER A 186 -3.53 17.01 3.78
N SER A 187 -3.11 15.77 3.58
CA SER A 187 -2.28 15.04 4.54
C SER A 187 -0.78 15.37 4.40
N LEU A 188 -0.35 15.76 3.22
CA LEU A 188 1.02 16.22 2.93
C LEU A 188 1.14 17.70 3.32
N GLN A 189 1.22 17.98 4.61
CA GLN A 189 1.38 19.31 5.19
C GLN A 189 2.38 19.26 6.34
N TYR A 190 2.96 20.40 6.69
CA TYR A 190 3.79 20.49 7.88
C TYR A 190 2.95 20.40 9.15
N THR A 191 3.32 19.50 10.06
CA THR A 191 2.62 19.28 11.32
C THR A 191 3.37 19.89 12.49
N PRO A 192 2.67 20.51 13.47
CA PRO A 192 3.31 21.15 14.61
C PRO A 192 3.77 20.15 15.69
N GLY A 193 4.70 20.58 16.53
CA GLY A 193 5.13 19.86 17.73
C GLY A 193 5.50 18.40 17.48
N THR A 194 5.00 17.49 18.29
CA THR A 194 5.25 16.05 18.20
C THR A 194 4.19 15.27 17.43
N ILE A 195 3.21 15.96 16.84
CA ILE A 195 2.17 15.34 15.99
C ILE A 195 2.83 14.60 14.82
N GLY A 196 2.37 13.41 14.52
CA GLY A 196 2.85 12.59 13.39
C GLY A 196 2.70 13.32 12.05
N GLY A 197 3.65 13.10 11.14
CA GLY A 197 3.70 13.73 9.82
C GLY A 197 5.04 14.41 9.52
N ILE A 198 5.07 15.22 8.48
CA ILE A 198 6.28 15.90 8.01
C ILE A 198 6.45 17.22 8.77
N LYS A 199 7.69 17.51 9.21
CA LYS A 199 8.06 18.76 9.89
C LYS A 199 8.64 19.77 8.91
N VAL A 200 8.73 21.04 9.31
CA VAL A 200 9.27 22.13 8.48
C VAL A 200 10.71 21.90 8.03
N ASP A 201 11.47 21.10 8.78
CA ASP A 201 12.83 20.69 8.42
C ASP A 201 12.87 19.41 7.55
N GLY A 202 11.71 18.89 7.16
CA GLY A 202 11.57 17.67 6.39
C GLY A 202 11.64 16.38 7.19
N THR A 203 11.94 16.40 8.49
CA THR A 203 11.90 15.17 9.31
C THR A 203 10.48 14.65 9.43
N THR A 204 10.34 13.33 9.55
CA THR A 204 9.03 12.70 9.71
C THR A 204 8.87 12.16 11.11
N PHE A 205 7.79 12.57 11.78
CA PHE A 205 7.47 12.15 13.13
C PHE A 205 6.40 11.07 13.13
N HIS A 206 6.61 10.07 13.99
CA HIS A 206 5.66 9.02 14.31
C HIS A 206 5.83 8.63 15.78
N HIS A 207 4.78 8.23 16.46
CA HIS A 207 4.83 7.94 17.91
C HIS A 207 5.47 9.05 18.76
N GLY A 208 5.24 10.31 18.42
CA GLY A 208 5.75 11.45 19.16
C GLY A 208 7.24 11.78 18.93
N GLY A 209 7.92 11.13 17.98
CA GLY A 209 9.34 11.33 17.72
C GLY A 209 9.74 11.18 16.27
N PHE A 210 10.99 11.53 15.98
CA PHE A 210 11.61 11.34 14.68
C PHE A 210 12.02 9.89 14.50
N TYR A 211 11.50 9.24 13.45
CA TYR A 211 11.76 7.84 13.15
C TYR A 211 12.04 7.61 11.65
N PRO A 212 13.31 7.66 11.21
CA PRO A 212 13.68 7.38 9.82
C PRO A 212 13.17 6.01 9.31
N ALA A 213 13.13 4.99 10.17
CA ALA A 213 12.67 3.66 9.79
C ALA A 213 11.18 3.61 9.36
N TYR A 214 10.35 4.54 9.85
CA TYR A 214 8.98 4.69 9.37
C TYR A 214 8.90 5.57 8.13
N THR A 215 9.89 6.46 7.93
CA THR A 215 9.92 7.38 6.78
C THR A 215 10.07 6.63 5.46
N THR A 216 10.96 5.64 5.39
CA THR A 216 11.29 4.94 4.15
C THR A 216 10.05 4.35 3.47
N GLY A 217 9.42 3.36 4.04
CA GLY A 217 8.24 2.74 3.45
C GLY A 217 7.10 3.72 3.13
N VAL A 218 6.96 4.80 3.92
CA VAL A 218 6.00 5.88 3.67
C VAL A 218 6.33 6.61 2.38
N LEU A 219 7.57 7.09 2.22
CA LEU A 219 7.96 7.83 1.02
C LEU A 219 7.85 6.99 -0.24
N ALA A 220 8.19 5.69 -0.15
CA ALA A 220 8.01 4.75 -1.25
C ALA A 220 6.54 4.67 -1.70
N MET A 221 5.61 4.50 -0.76
CA MET A 221 4.18 4.35 -1.08
C MET A 221 3.56 5.65 -1.61
N VAL A 222 3.89 6.80 -1.01
CA VAL A 222 3.40 8.10 -1.50
C VAL A 222 4.01 8.43 -2.86
N GLY A 223 5.29 8.11 -3.08
CA GLY A 223 5.96 8.24 -4.37
C GLY A 223 5.28 7.41 -5.46
N GLN A 224 4.90 6.16 -5.16
CA GLN A 224 4.12 5.33 -6.09
C GLN A 224 2.75 5.94 -6.42
N PHE A 225 2.05 6.46 -5.42
CA PHE A 225 0.77 7.14 -5.65
C PHE A 225 0.92 8.34 -6.60
N ILE A 226 1.96 9.16 -6.38
CA ILE A 226 2.28 10.29 -7.27
C ILE A 226 2.58 9.80 -8.68
N SER A 227 3.38 8.75 -8.84
CA SER A 227 3.68 8.17 -10.15
C SER A 227 2.40 7.71 -10.90
N LEU A 228 1.48 7.06 -10.17
CA LEU A 228 0.22 6.58 -10.74
C LEU A 228 -0.74 7.72 -11.13
N THR A 229 -0.68 8.84 -10.44
CA THR A 229 -1.58 9.98 -10.64
C THR A 229 -0.98 11.12 -11.45
N ASN A 230 0.32 11.05 -11.75
CA ASN A 230 1.06 12.08 -12.48
C ASN A 230 0.35 12.48 -13.78
N LYS A 231 0.22 13.79 -13.99
CA LYS A 231 -0.48 14.40 -15.15
C LYS A 231 -1.94 13.97 -15.30
N THR A 232 -2.58 13.53 -14.24
CA THR A 232 -4.02 13.26 -14.19
C THR A 232 -4.72 14.29 -13.30
N VAL A 233 -6.05 14.32 -13.35
CA VAL A 233 -6.88 15.15 -12.45
C VAL A 233 -6.88 14.67 -10.99
N TYR A 234 -6.17 13.61 -10.69
CA TYR A 234 -6.03 13.01 -9.36
C TYR A 234 -4.64 13.23 -8.74
N GLU A 235 -3.77 13.95 -9.44
CA GLU A 235 -2.44 14.29 -8.93
C GLU A 235 -2.56 15.16 -7.66
N PRO A 236 -1.78 14.91 -6.60
CA PRO A 236 -1.70 15.78 -5.44
C PRO A 236 -1.25 17.19 -5.82
N THR A 237 -1.69 18.18 -5.07
CA THR A 237 -1.34 19.59 -5.34
C THR A 237 0.18 19.80 -5.33
N GLU A 238 0.63 20.87 -6.00
CA GLU A 238 2.05 21.20 -6.04
C GLU A 238 2.60 21.47 -4.64
N GLU A 239 1.86 22.19 -3.80
CA GLU A 239 2.22 22.47 -2.40
C GLU A 239 2.42 21.18 -1.60
N ALA A 240 1.54 20.20 -1.78
CA ALA A 240 1.66 18.90 -1.14
C ALA A 240 2.92 18.15 -1.60
N ARG A 241 3.23 18.21 -2.89
CA ARG A 241 4.45 17.60 -3.47
C ARG A 241 5.71 18.31 -2.99
N GLN A 242 5.69 19.64 -2.80
CA GLN A 242 6.78 20.41 -2.23
C GLN A 242 7.05 20.02 -0.76
N VAL A 243 6.00 19.85 0.04
CA VAL A 243 6.15 19.33 1.42
C VAL A 243 6.75 17.93 1.42
N LEU A 244 6.29 17.05 0.53
CA LEU A 244 6.88 15.72 0.38
C LEU A 244 8.35 15.78 -0.06
N LYS A 245 8.71 16.66 -0.99
CA LYS A 245 10.10 16.89 -1.41
C LYS A 245 11.01 17.23 -0.23
N SER A 246 10.54 18.03 0.73
CA SER A 246 11.35 18.34 1.92
C SER A 246 11.72 17.10 2.73
N ALA A 247 10.81 16.11 2.82
CA ALA A 247 11.09 14.84 3.49
C ALA A 247 12.11 13.98 2.72
N PHE A 248 12.07 13.96 1.41
CA PHE A 248 13.07 13.28 0.58
C PHE A 248 14.46 13.91 0.75
N ILE A 249 14.54 15.24 0.72
CA ILE A 249 15.80 15.97 0.93
C ILE A 249 16.34 15.70 2.35
N ALA A 250 15.50 15.77 3.38
CA ALA A 250 15.91 15.46 4.74
C ALA A 250 16.44 14.03 4.85
N MET A 251 15.73 13.05 4.29
CA MET A 251 16.16 11.65 4.28
C MET A 251 17.51 11.47 3.59
N ARG A 252 17.74 12.18 2.48
CA ARG A 252 19.03 12.16 1.79
C ARG A 252 20.15 12.77 2.64
N ASN A 253 19.86 13.82 3.37
CA ASN A 253 20.85 14.55 4.17
C ASN A 253 21.29 13.79 5.42
N TYR A 254 20.38 13.08 6.12
CA TYR A 254 20.75 12.33 7.32
C TYR A 254 21.25 10.91 7.01
N SER A 255 21.19 10.47 5.77
CA SER A 255 21.65 9.15 5.36
C SER A 255 23.04 9.18 4.75
N ASN A 256 23.91 8.26 5.18
CA ASN A 256 25.16 7.96 4.49
C ASN A 256 24.86 6.97 3.37
N LYS A 257 24.62 7.48 2.18
CA LYS A 257 24.08 6.77 1.03
C LYS A 257 22.71 6.13 1.35
N TYR A 258 22.64 4.94 1.89
CA TYR A 258 21.41 4.23 2.18
C TYR A 258 21.08 4.16 3.68
N GLU A 259 22.07 4.28 4.54
CA GLU A 259 21.96 4.03 5.96
C GLU A 259 22.01 5.32 6.78
N TRP A 260 21.34 5.35 7.90
CA TRP A 260 21.41 6.44 8.89
C TRP A 260 21.99 5.96 10.22
N GLY A 261 22.48 6.92 11.00
CA GLY A 261 23.16 6.61 12.27
C GLY A 261 22.23 6.04 13.34
N VAL A 262 22.78 5.21 14.20
CA VAL A 262 22.07 4.60 15.35
C VAL A 262 21.41 5.66 16.23
N GLY A 263 22.04 6.84 16.39
CA GLY A 263 21.52 7.92 17.25
C GLY A 263 20.17 8.51 16.83
N ILE A 264 19.76 8.32 15.57
CA ILE A 264 18.45 8.78 15.07
C ILE A 264 17.51 7.62 14.74
N SER A 265 17.92 6.38 14.97
CA SER A 265 17.14 5.19 14.60
C SER A 265 15.93 4.91 15.50
N GLY A 266 15.77 5.63 16.60
CA GLY A 266 14.68 5.42 17.55
C GLY A 266 14.68 3.99 18.10
N ARG A 267 13.52 3.36 18.17
CA ARG A 267 13.39 1.99 18.67
C ARG A 267 13.88 0.89 17.72
N HIS A 268 14.39 1.25 16.55
CA HIS A 268 14.95 0.31 15.57
C HIS A 268 16.45 0.56 15.34
N PRO A 269 17.30 0.44 16.39
CA PRO A 269 18.69 0.89 16.33
C PRO A 269 19.55 0.14 15.33
N PHE A 270 19.18 -1.11 14.99
CA PHE A 270 19.94 -1.97 14.08
C PHE A 270 19.25 -2.17 12.72
N GLY A 271 18.17 -1.47 12.48
CA GLY A 271 17.40 -1.63 11.26
C GLY A 271 17.10 -0.29 10.63
N GLY A 272 17.74 0.00 9.52
CA GLY A 272 17.33 1.18 8.82
C GLY A 272 18.25 1.50 7.66
N SER A 273 17.74 1.22 6.48
CA SER A 273 18.33 1.67 5.22
C SER A 273 17.23 1.88 4.19
N MET A 274 17.46 2.80 3.27
CA MET A 274 16.64 2.93 2.07
C MET A 274 16.69 1.64 1.27
N LYS A 275 15.54 1.19 0.83
CA LYS A 275 15.37 0.05 -0.08
C LYS A 275 15.25 0.53 -1.53
N ALA A 276 15.24 -0.40 -2.47
CA ALA A 276 15.09 -0.07 -3.90
C ALA A 276 13.83 0.76 -4.21
N ASP A 277 12.71 0.47 -3.52
CA ASP A 277 11.47 1.21 -3.70
C ASP A 277 11.56 2.65 -3.16
N ASP A 278 12.30 2.85 -2.05
CA ASP A 278 12.55 4.19 -1.51
C ASP A 278 13.40 5.01 -2.49
N VAL A 279 14.41 4.39 -3.07
CA VAL A 279 15.26 5.04 -4.10
C VAL A 279 14.44 5.38 -5.34
N ALA A 280 13.61 4.47 -5.83
CA ALA A 280 12.75 4.70 -6.99
C ALA A 280 11.77 5.86 -6.76
N ALA A 281 11.32 6.07 -5.52
CA ALA A 281 10.40 7.15 -5.19
C ALA A 281 10.97 8.55 -5.42
N PHE A 282 12.30 8.75 -5.33
CA PHE A 282 12.96 10.00 -5.74
C PHE A 282 12.70 10.30 -7.22
N ALA A 283 12.83 9.29 -8.09
CA ALA A 283 12.55 9.46 -9.51
C ALA A 283 11.07 9.76 -9.77
N TYR A 284 10.16 9.08 -9.07
CA TYR A 284 8.73 9.30 -9.22
C TYR A 284 8.32 10.73 -8.87
N LEU A 285 8.85 11.26 -7.77
CA LEU A 285 8.59 12.64 -7.38
C LEU A 285 9.27 13.63 -8.32
N ALA A 286 10.51 13.37 -8.77
CA ALA A 286 11.20 14.22 -9.75
C ALA A 286 10.39 14.36 -11.04
N LEU A 287 9.84 13.27 -11.56
CA LEU A 287 9.04 13.23 -12.79
C LEU A 287 7.65 13.88 -12.66
N SER A 288 7.19 14.17 -11.46
CA SER A 288 5.90 14.84 -11.24
C SER A 288 5.93 16.33 -11.58
N GLY A 289 7.09 16.89 -11.89
CA GLY A 289 7.28 18.27 -12.30
C GLY A 289 8.43 18.95 -11.58
N ASP A 290 8.74 20.16 -12.01
CA ASP A 290 9.77 21.00 -11.38
C ASP A 290 9.24 21.67 -10.11
N LEU A 291 9.51 21.05 -8.97
CA LEU A 291 9.14 21.57 -7.65
C LEU A 291 10.10 22.66 -7.14
N SER A 292 11.12 23.01 -7.93
CA SER A 292 12.06 24.11 -7.64
C SER A 292 11.61 25.45 -8.21
N GLY A 293 10.66 25.43 -9.17
CA GLY A 293 10.16 26.63 -9.84
C GLY A 293 11.13 27.23 -10.85
N GLU A 294 12.12 26.45 -11.32
CA GLU A 294 13.16 26.89 -12.26
C GLU A 294 12.72 26.76 -13.73
N GLY A 295 11.51 26.22 -13.98
CA GLY A 295 10.95 26.04 -15.31
C GLY A 295 11.47 24.82 -16.05
N ASN A 296 11.99 23.83 -15.34
CA ASN A 296 12.48 22.57 -15.89
C ASN A 296 11.34 21.58 -16.18
N THR A 297 11.62 20.51 -16.93
CA THR A 297 10.64 19.44 -17.21
C THR A 297 10.45 18.47 -16.05
N PHE A 298 11.42 18.42 -15.13
CA PHE A 298 11.41 17.59 -13.92
C PHE A 298 12.25 18.27 -12.83
N ASP A 299 12.12 17.80 -11.60
CA ASP A 299 12.88 18.33 -10.47
C ASP A 299 14.34 17.84 -10.51
N HIS A 300 15.27 18.73 -10.79
CA HIS A 300 16.70 18.41 -10.95
C HIS A 300 17.37 17.97 -9.65
N HIS A 301 16.97 18.50 -8.49
CA HIS A 301 17.53 18.09 -7.20
C HIS A 301 17.18 16.64 -6.88
N LEU A 302 15.92 16.28 -6.99
CA LEU A 302 15.46 14.89 -6.77
C LEU A 302 16.04 13.93 -7.80
N ALA A 303 16.15 14.36 -9.07
CA ALA A 303 16.77 13.56 -10.12
C ALA A 303 18.27 13.32 -9.83
N ALA A 304 19.01 14.34 -9.37
CA ALA A 304 20.40 14.20 -8.98
C ALA A 304 20.58 13.25 -7.79
N ASP A 305 19.71 13.34 -6.78
CA ASP A 305 19.73 12.42 -5.65
C ASP A 305 19.37 10.98 -6.07
N TYR A 306 18.40 10.81 -6.95
CA TYR A 306 18.11 9.51 -7.54
C TYR A 306 19.34 8.92 -8.25
N LEU A 307 20.02 9.68 -9.10
CA LEU A 307 21.21 9.22 -9.83
C LEU A 307 22.35 8.82 -8.91
N ARG A 308 22.50 9.49 -7.77
CA ARG A 308 23.51 9.12 -6.75
C ARG A 308 23.18 7.84 -6.00
N LEU A 309 21.89 7.54 -5.83
CA LEU A 309 21.41 6.38 -5.10
C LEU A 309 21.17 5.16 -6.00
N CYS A 310 20.82 5.38 -7.26
CA CYS A 310 20.50 4.32 -8.20
C CYS A 310 21.76 3.69 -8.80
N GLU A 311 22.00 2.43 -8.47
CA GLU A 311 23.13 1.66 -9.00
C GLU A 311 22.80 0.91 -10.30
N LYS A 312 21.54 0.94 -10.72
CA LYS A 312 21.06 0.20 -11.89
C LYS A 312 20.84 1.13 -13.06
N ASP A 313 21.04 0.63 -14.27
CA ASP A 313 20.62 1.31 -15.49
C ASP A 313 19.11 1.17 -15.68
N THR A 314 18.36 2.16 -15.21
CA THR A 314 16.89 2.22 -15.32
C THR A 314 16.46 3.20 -16.40
N PRO A 315 15.21 3.11 -16.91
CA PRO A 315 14.67 4.12 -17.83
C PRO A 315 14.75 5.54 -17.27
N GLU A 316 14.46 5.73 -15.99
CA GLU A 316 14.53 7.02 -15.30
C GLU A 316 15.96 7.54 -15.20
N ALA A 317 16.93 6.65 -14.86
CA ALA A 317 18.34 7.03 -14.84
C ALA A 317 18.85 7.47 -16.22
N ARG A 318 18.40 6.83 -17.31
CA ARG A 318 18.71 7.25 -18.68
C ARG A 318 18.04 8.56 -19.06
N TYR A 319 16.83 8.79 -18.57
CA TYR A 319 16.09 10.04 -18.86
C TYR A 319 16.68 11.27 -18.15
N PHE A 320 17.23 11.10 -16.95
CA PHE A 320 17.83 12.20 -16.17
C PHE A 320 19.29 12.52 -16.54
N LYS A 321 19.98 11.71 -17.32
CA LYS A 321 21.33 11.96 -17.84
C LYS A 321 21.31 12.79 -19.11
#